data_76172f9067976960c32784adb3c23731
#
_entry.id   76172f9067976960c32784adb3c23731
#
_cell.length_a   1.000
_cell.length_b   1.000
_cell.length_c   1.000
_cell.angle_alpha   90.00
_cell.angle_beta   90.00
_cell.angle_gamma   90.00
#
_symmetry.space_group_name_H-M   'P 1'
#
loop_
_entity.id
_entity.type
_entity.pdbx_description
1 polymer ?
#
loop_
_entity_poly.entity_id
_entity_poly.type
_entity_poly.pdbx_seq_one_letter_code
_entity_poly.pdbx_strand_id
1 'polypeptide(L)'
;MVVSEQVEDAVNGEQHHLLHGAVTCRGRLLGRDPGTVSREVERNRNPESGGYEPYRAQQKAADRLKRPKPRKAAEGTRLWDEIAAGLRRHWSPEQIANRLRLDFPDNGDMHASVETIYQAIYLQARGELKQELKRAMRQGRTARRPQGGQGRKPRFREPMVMISERPPEIEDRAVPGHWEGDLITGSRNKSAIGTLVERTTRFTILLHLPDGHDAEHVQRIIIDKMASLPELPRNSLTWDQGAELALHKRIGASPDMAVYFCDPHSPWQRGTNENTNGLLRQYFPKGTDLSVYPEDYLDAVAEELNDRPRKTLGFMKPSEKIIELLDAA
;
A
#
# COMPACT_ATOMS: atom_id res chain seq x y z
N MET A 1 15.78 -1.37 37.04
CA MET A 1 16.60 -1.24 38.25
C MET A 1 15.79 -0.78 39.47
N VAL A 2 14.78 0.09 39.33
CA VAL A 2 14.00 0.62 40.48
C VAL A 2 12.93 -0.35 41.03
N VAL A 3 12.53 -1.38 40.29
CA VAL A 3 11.45 -2.29 40.68
C VAL A 3 11.92 -3.42 41.64
N SER A 4 13.18 -3.80 41.61
CA SER A 4 13.71 -4.91 42.46
C SER A 4 13.96 -4.48 43.92
N GLU A 5 14.44 -3.28 44.18
CA GLU A 5 14.68 -2.78 45.54
C GLU A 5 13.39 -2.53 46.31
N GLN A 6 12.36 -1.99 45.65
CA GLN A 6 11.06 -1.75 46.32
C GLN A 6 10.25 -3.01 46.63
N VAL A 7 10.56 -4.14 46.02
CA VAL A 7 9.92 -5.43 46.33
C VAL A 7 10.58 -6.09 47.53
N GLU A 8 11.86 -5.82 47.80
CA GLU A 8 12.63 -6.41 48.89
C GLU A 8 12.11 -5.98 50.27
N ASP A 9 11.80 -4.70 50.46
CA ASP A 9 11.25 -4.17 51.72
C ASP A 9 9.84 -4.66 52.02
N ALA A 10 9.11 -5.11 51.01
CA ALA A 10 7.73 -5.58 51.14
C ALA A 10 7.61 -7.10 51.39
N VAL A 11 8.69 -7.88 51.16
CA VAL A 11 8.64 -9.35 51.22
C VAL A 11 9.13 -9.92 52.55
N ASN A 12 9.99 -9.21 53.29
CA ASN A 12 10.63 -9.71 54.53
C ASN A 12 9.78 -9.61 55.82
N GLY A 13 8.55 -9.11 55.74
CA GLY A 13 7.62 -9.00 56.86
C GLY A 13 6.43 -9.94 56.72
N GLU A 14 6.47 -11.04 57.50
CA GLU A 14 5.36 -11.92 57.88
C GLU A 14 4.91 -13.08 56.99
N GLN A 15 4.80 -14.20 57.70
CA GLN A 15 4.56 -15.58 57.32
C GLN A 15 3.31 -15.92 56.49
N HIS A 16 3.49 -16.84 55.69
CA HIS A 16 2.74 -17.92 54.98
C HIS A 16 1.20 -17.91 54.82
N HIS A 17 0.40 -17.07 55.46
CA HIS A 17 -1.08 -17.14 55.37
C HIS A 17 -1.78 -15.94 54.68
N LEU A 18 -1.05 -14.96 54.13
CA LEU A 18 -1.64 -13.73 53.56
C LEU A 18 -1.33 -13.50 52.08
N LEU A 19 -1.05 -14.54 51.31
CA LEU A 19 -0.51 -14.37 49.94
C LEU A 19 -1.45 -13.61 49.00
N HIS A 20 -2.76 -13.77 49.06
CA HIS A 20 -3.66 -13.08 48.14
C HIS A 20 -3.91 -11.60 48.48
N GLY A 21 -4.10 -11.26 49.76
CA GLY A 21 -4.26 -9.88 50.20
C GLY A 21 -2.99 -9.03 50.04
N ALA A 22 -1.83 -9.64 50.33
CA ALA A 22 -0.53 -9.02 50.20
C ALA A 22 -0.15 -8.67 48.75
N VAL A 23 -0.49 -9.51 47.79
CA VAL A 23 -0.22 -9.25 46.37
C VAL A 23 -1.04 -8.07 45.84
N THR A 24 -2.30 -7.95 46.27
CA THR A 24 -3.18 -6.85 45.85
C THR A 24 -2.69 -5.51 46.43
N CYS A 25 -2.29 -5.45 47.70
CA CYS A 25 -1.71 -4.26 48.32
C CYS A 25 -0.38 -3.88 47.66
N ARG A 26 0.49 -4.83 47.34
CA ARG A 26 1.78 -4.61 46.68
C ARG A 26 1.60 -4.11 45.27
N GLY A 27 0.63 -4.63 44.50
CA GLY A 27 0.29 -4.13 43.19
C GLY A 27 -0.10 -2.65 43.21
N ARG A 28 -0.92 -2.21 44.15
CA ARG A 28 -1.29 -0.80 44.35
C ARG A 28 -0.11 0.08 44.71
N LEU A 29 0.77 -0.34 45.63
CA LEU A 29 1.96 0.41 46.02
C LEU A 29 2.93 0.60 44.85
N LEU A 30 3.07 -0.40 43.99
CA LEU A 30 3.95 -0.35 42.79
C LEU A 30 3.30 0.27 41.56
N GLY A 31 2.02 0.67 41.60
CA GLY A 31 1.26 1.14 40.45
C GLY A 31 1.13 0.08 39.34
N ARG A 32 1.14 -1.22 39.73
CA ARG A 32 1.07 -2.36 38.80
C ARG A 32 -0.17 -3.21 39.07
N ASP A 33 -0.67 -3.80 37.99
CA ASP A 33 -1.77 -4.78 38.12
C ASP A 33 -1.39 -5.92 39.04
N PRO A 34 -2.24 -6.29 40.03
CA PRO A 34 -1.97 -7.36 41.01
C PRO A 34 -1.65 -8.70 40.34
N GLY A 35 -2.30 -9.05 39.23
CA GLY A 35 -2.04 -10.27 38.48
C GLY A 35 -0.65 -10.29 37.85
N THR A 36 -0.09 -9.13 37.51
CA THR A 36 1.29 -9.01 37.03
C THR A 36 2.29 -9.28 38.14
N VAL A 37 2.04 -8.74 39.33
CA VAL A 37 2.88 -8.98 40.52
C VAL A 37 2.81 -10.44 40.95
N SER A 38 1.62 -11.03 40.97
CA SER A 38 1.43 -12.45 41.31
C SER A 38 2.21 -13.37 40.36
N ARG A 39 2.07 -13.14 39.06
CA ARG A 39 2.80 -13.92 38.04
C ARG A 39 4.31 -13.76 38.11
N GLU A 40 4.81 -12.60 38.50
CA GLU A 40 6.23 -12.34 38.68
C GLU A 40 6.77 -13.11 39.90
N VAL A 41 6.07 -13.05 41.03
CA VAL A 41 6.42 -13.79 42.27
C VAL A 41 6.39 -15.30 42.02
N GLU A 42 5.32 -15.82 41.43
CA GLU A 42 5.15 -17.25 41.11
C GLU A 42 6.26 -17.77 40.19
N ARG A 43 6.55 -17.05 39.14
CA ARG A 43 7.57 -17.42 38.13
C ARG A 43 8.98 -17.45 38.68
N ASN A 44 9.28 -16.63 39.68
CA ASN A 44 10.62 -16.49 40.24
C ASN A 44 10.77 -17.04 41.67
N ARG A 45 9.73 -17.69 42.20
CA ARG A 45 9.76 -18.36 43.49
C ARG A 45 10.97 -19.31 43.58
N ASN A 46 11.68 -19.26 44.68
CA ASN A 46 12.76 -20.19 44.94
C ASN A 46 12.15 -21.57 45.33
N PRO A 47 12.48 -22.66 44.60
CA PRO A 47 11.96 -24.00 44.93
C PRO A 47 12.34 -24.52 46.34
N GLU A 48 13.49 -24.10 46.85
CA GLU A 48 14.04 -24.58 48.12
C GLU A 48 13.49 -23.80 49.32
N SER A 49 13.46 -22.45 49.23
CA SER A 49 12.98 -21.60 50.33
C SER A 49 11.51 -21.21 50.21
N GLY A 50 10.89 -21.42 49.06
CA GLY A 50 9.52 -20.99 48.77
C GLY A 50 9.35 -19.47 48.67
N GLY A 51 10.41 -18.69 48.92
CA GLY A 51 10.40 -17.24 48.93
C GLY A 51 10.70 -16.60 47.57
N TYR A 52 10.46 -15.28 47.45
CA TYR A 52 10.85 -14.48 46.30
C TYR A 52 12.19 -13.78 46.60
N GLU A 53 13.19 -14.03 45.74
CA GLU A 53 14.53 -13.45 45.85
C GLU A 53 14.75 -12.47 44.69
N PRO A 54 14.75 -11.16 44.92
CA PRO A 54 14.84 -10.14 43.88
C PRO A 54 16.06 -10.28 42.96
N TYR A 55 17.23 -10.53 43.56
CA TYR A 55 18.49 -10.69 42.81
C TYR A 55 18.43 -11.90 41.87
N ARG A 56 17.92 -13.03 42.36
CA ARG A 56 17.75 -14.26 41.57
C ARG A 56 16.70 -14.10 40.48
N ALA A 57 15.62 -13.36 40.76
CA ALA A 57 14.61 -13.00 39.79
C ALA A 57 15.20 -12.12 38.66
N GLN A 58 16.05 -11.14 39.02
CA GLN A 58 16.74 -10.27 38.05
C GLN A 58 17.74 -11.06 37.20
N GLN A 59 18.51 -11.98 37.79
CA GLN A 59 19.41 -12.85 37.03
C GLN A 59 18.62 -13.73 36.04
N LYS A 60 17.55 -14.40 36.49
CA LYS A 60 16.67 -15.18 35.60
C LYS A 60 16.06 -14.33 34.49
N ALA A 61 15.71 -13.08 34.77
CA ALA A 61 15.21 -12.15 33.76
C ALA A 61 16.30 -11.78 32.74
N ALA A 62 17.52 -11.47 33.22
CA ALA A 62 18.67 -11.19 32.39
C ALA A 62 19.04 -12.36 31.47
N ASP A 63 19.02 -13.58 32.00
CA ASP A 63 19.31 -14.81 31.25
C ASP A 63 18.21 -15.11 30.20
N ARG A 64 16.95 -14.82 30.55
CA ARG A 64 15.84 -14.91 29.56
C ARG A 64 15.97 -13.90 28.43
N LEU A 65 16.48 -12.70 28.71
CA LEU A 65 16.77 -11.67 27.67
C LEU A 65 17.90 -12.11 26.74
N LYS A 66 18.89 -12.85 27.27
CA LYS A 66 20.02 -13.37 26.47
C LYS A 66 19.62 -14.50 25.51
N ARG A 67 18.48 -15.18 25.75
CA ARG A 67 18.02 -16.25 24.84
C ARG A 67 17.55 -15.64 23.53
N PRO A 68 18.23 -15.93 22.41
CA PRO A 68 17.78 -15.45 21.11
C PRO A 68 16.42 -16.11 20.80
N LYS A 69 15.37 -15.30 20.74
CA LYS A 69 14.09 -15.78 20.22
C LYS A 69 14.25 -16.02 18.72
N PRO A 70 13.85 -17.18 18.19
CA PRO A 70 13.84 -17.38 16.76
C PRO A 70 13.00 -16.29 16.11
N ARG A 71 13.56 -15.68 15.06
CA ARG A 71 12.85 -14.62 14.32
C ARG A 71 11.71 -15.25 13.54
N LYS A 72 10.50 -14.72 13.67
CA LYS A 72 9.31 -15.22 12.99
C LYS A 72 9.48 -15.23 11.47
N ALA A 73 10.04 -14.15 10.90
CA ALA A 73 10.34 -14.02 9.48
C ALA A 73 11.85 -14.25 9.22
N ALA A 74 12.36 -15.42 9.62
CA ALA A 74 13.74 -15.81 9.33
C ALA A 74 13.89 -16.30 7.88
N GLU A 75 15.05 -16.09 7.29
CA GLU A 75 15.41 -16.64 5.97
C GLU A 75 15.21 -18.17 5.96
N GLY A 76 14.60 -18.69 4.89
CA GLY A 76 14.23 -20.10 4.75
C GLY A 76 12.89 -20.48 5.39
N THR A 77 12.14 -19.55 5.98
CA THR A 77 10.77 -19.81 6.42
C THR A 77 9.77 -19.46 5.31
N ARG A 78 8.65 -20.19 5.24
CA ARG A 78 7.56 -19.88 4.30
C ARG A 78 7.07 -18.44 4.43
N LEU A 79 7.01 -17.90 5.65
CA LEU A 79 6.63 -16.51 5.88
C LEU A 79 7.63 -15.54 5.22
N TRP A 80 8.94 -15.83 5.29
CA TRP A 80 9.95 -15.04 4.62
C TRP A 80 9.79 -15.07 3.10
N ASP A 81 9.51 -16.24 2.53
CA ASP A 81 9.36 -16.41 1.08
C ASP A 81 8.19 -15.57 0.56
N GLU A 82 7.05 -15.55 1.26
CA GLU A 82 5.90 -14.70 0.93
C GLU A 82 6.24 -13.20 1.06
N ILE A 83 6.92 -12.81 2.14
CA ILE A 83 7.39 -11.42 2.32
C ILE A 83 8.32 -11.03 1.16
N ALA A 84 9.29 -11.86 0.84
CA ALA A 84 10.24 -11.59 -0.24
C ALA A 84 9.55 -11.51 -1.61
N ALA A 85 8.56 -12.37 -1.87
CA ALA A 85 7.76 -12.33 -3.09
C ALA A 85 6.98 -11.01 -3.21
N GLY A 86 6.31 -10.56 -2.14
CA GLY A 86 5.62 -9.29 -2.12
C GLY A 86 6.56 -8.09 -2.34
N LEU A 87 7.73 -8.11 -1.72
CA LEU A 87 8.74 -7.05 -1.91
C LEU A 87 9.26 -6.98 -3.35
N ARG A 88 9.50 -8.13 -4.01
CA ARG A 88 9.90 -8.16 -5.44
C ARG A 88 8.83 -7.56 -6.34
N ARG A 89 7.54 -7.71 -5.99
CA ARG A 89 6.39 -7.09 -6.67
C ARG A 89 6.15 -5.63 -6.26
N HIS A 90 7.12 -4.97 -5.68
CA HIS A 90 7.04 -3.58 -5.22
C HIS A 90 5.94 -3.29 -4.17
N TRP A 91 5.46 -4.31 -3.44
CA TRP A 91 4.50 -4.11 -2.36
C TRP A 91 5.17 -3.46 -1.16
N SER A 92 4.46 -2.57 -0.50
CA SER A 92 4.94 -1.99 0.76
C SER A 92 4.80 -2.99 1.92
N PRO A 93 5.59 -2.85 3.00
CA PRO A 93 5.42 -3.67 4.20
C PRO A 93 3.99 -3.68 4.78
N GLU A 94 3.27 -2.55 4.67
CA GLU A 94 1.85 -2.46 5.08
C GLU A 94 0.96 -3.33 4.18
N GLN A 95 1.18 -3.29 2.87
CA GLN A 95 0.44 -4.11 1.90
C GLN A 95 0.69 -5.60 2.16
N ILE A 96 1.93 -6.00 2.34
CA ILE A 96 2.32 -7.40 2.63
C ILE A 96 1.68 -7.87 3.95
N ALA A 97 1.83 -7.09 5.04
CA ALA A 97 1.32 -7.47 6.35
C ALA A 97 -0.20 -7.70 6.36
N ASN A 98 -0.95 -6.85 5.66
CA ASN A 98 -2.41 -6.99 5.59
C ASN A 98 -2.83 -8.06 4.59
N ARG A 99 -2.12 -8.22 3.47
CA ARG A 99 -2.40 -9.27 2.50
C ARG A 99 -2.19 -10.67 3.09
N LEU A 100 -1.13 -10.89 3.85
CA LEU A 100 -0.88 -12.15 4.56
C LEU A 100 -2.04 -12.56 5.48
N ARG A 101 -2.75 -11.59 6.07
CA ARG A 101 -3.93 -11.89 6.89
C ARG A 101 -5.14 -12.32 6.07
N LEU A 102 -5.27 -11.78 4.84
CA LEU A 102 -6.34 -12.17 3.93
C LEU A 102 -6.07 -13.54 3.30
N ASP A 103 -4.81 -13.79 2.91
CA ASP A 103 -4.43 -15.04 2.25
C ASP A 103 -4.35 -16.22 3.22
N PHE A 104 -4.06 -15.96 4.51
CA PHE A 104 -3.88 -16.99 5.55
C PHE A 104 -4.69 -16.67 6.82
N PRO A 105 -6.04 -16.54 6.75
CA PRO A 105 -6.86 -16.06 7.86
C PRO A 105 -6.70 -16.91 9.13
N ASP A 106 -6.62 -18.22 8.99
CA ASP A 106 -6.58 -19.17 10.09
C ASP A 106 -5.16 -19.57 10.52
N ASN A 107 -4.13 -19.04 9.86
CA ASN A 107 -2.74 -19.38 10.14
C ASN A 107 -1.96 -18.21 10.75
N GLY A 108 -1.97 -18.08 12.08
CA GLY A 108 -1.26 -17.03 12.80
C GLY A 108 0.26 -17.01 12.57
N ASP A 109 0.86 -18.14 12.18
CA ASP A 109 2.30 -18.21 11.91
C ASP A 109 2.66 -17.47 10.60
N MET A 110 1.71 -17.36 9.68
CA MET A 110 1.85 -16.58 8.44
C MET A 110 1.56 -15.10 8.61
N HIS A 111 1.09 -14.65 9.78
CA HIS A 111 0.85 -13.22 10.03
C HIS A 111 2.14 -12.52 10.50
N ALA A 112 2.48 -11.40 9.88
CA ALA A 112 3.57 -10.54 10.30
C ALA A 112 3.06 -9.11 10.57
N SER A 113 3.65 -8.44 11.56
CA SER A 113 3.45 -7.00 11.71
C SER A 113 4.31 -6.24 10.69
N VAL A 114 3.92 -5.00 10.38
CA VAL A 114 4.70 -4.10 9.52
C VAL A 114 6.13 -3.95 10.05
N GLU A 115 6.28 -3.84 11.38
CA GLU A 115 7.58 -3.74 12.05
C GLU A 115 8.41 -5.02 11.88
N THR A 116 7.78 -6.20 11.99
CA THR A 116 8.45 -7.50 11.75
C THR A 116 9.03 -7.56 10.33
N ILE A 117 8.30 -7.05 9.34
CA ILE A 117 8.75 -7.01 7.95
C ILE A 117 9.92 -6.03 7.79
N TYR A 118 9.82 -4.82 8.38
CA TYR A 118 10.94 -3.88 8.36
C TYR A 118 12.20 -4.45 9.00
N GLN A 119 12.07 -5.08 10.17
CA GLN A 119 13.19 -5.72 10.84
C GLN A 119 13.81 -6.85 10.01
N ALA A 120 12.98 -7.66 9.35
CA ALA A 120 13.47 -8.69 8.43
C ALA A 120 14.26 -8.09 7.27
N ILE A 121 13.77 -7.00 6.64
CA ILE A 121 14.48 -6.29 5.57
C ILE A 121 15.82 -5.72 6.05
N TYR A 122 15.85 -5.03 7.19
CA TYR A 122 17.05 -4.35 7.67
C TYR A 122 18.11 -5.31 8.21
N LEU A 123 17.72 -6.42 8.84
CA LEU A 123 18.62 -7.32 9.52
C LEU A 123 19.09 -8.50 8.66
N GLN A 124 18.27 -8.95 7.72
CA GLN A 124 18.55 -10.14 6.90
C GLN A 124 19.01 -9.80 5.49
N ALA A 125 18.58 -8.66 4.94
CA ALA A 125 18.98 -8.25 3.62
C ALA A 125 20.45 -7.81 3.61
N ARG A 126 21.37 -8.71 3.26
CA ARG A 126 22.78 -8.42 2.98
C ARG A 126 23.01 -8.43 1.46
N GLY A 127 23.88 -7.54 0.96
CA GLY A 127 24.29 -7.53 -0.46
C GLY A 127 23.23 -6.95 -1.41
N GLU A 128 23.07 -7.54 -2.58
CA GLU A 128 22.22 -7.08 -3.69
C GLU A 128 20.74 -7.01 -3.30
N LEU A 129 20.22 -8.01 -2.61
CA LEU A 129 18.84 -8.05 -2.14
C LEU A 129 18.48 -6.81 -1.30
N LYS A 130 19.41 -6.31 -0.48
CA LYS A 130 19.20 -5.08 0.30
C LYS A 130 19.07 -3.84 -0.58
N GLN A 131 19.81 -3.81 -1.68
CA GLN A 131 19.74 -2.69 -2.64
C GLN A 131 18.45 -2.75 -3.46
N GLU A 132 18.03 -3.94 -3.90
CA GLU A 132 16.75 -4.15 -4.60
C GLU A 132 15.57 -3.76 -3.71
N LEU A 133 15.55 -4.22 -2.46
CA LEU A 133 14.49 -3.91 -1.50
C LEU A 133 14.44 -2.41 -1.15
N LYS A 134 15.60 -1.74 -1.07
CA LYS A 134 15.64 -0.27 -0.91
C LYS A 134 15.10 0.47 -2.12
N ARG A 135 15.35 -0.04 -3.35
CA ARG A 135 14.80 0.54 -4.59
C ARG A 135 13.30 0.32 -4.69
N ALA A 136 12.79 -0.83 -4.24
CA ALA A 136 11.36 -1.15 -4.21
C ALA A 136 10.57 -0.25 -3.24
N MET A 137 11.20 0.27 -2.19
CA MET A 137 10.55 1.20 -1.28
C MET A 137 10.38 2.58 -1.94
N ARG A 138 9.13 3.10 -1.91
CA ARG A 138 8.79 4.41 -2.46
C ARG A 138 9.63 5.50 -1.77
N GLN A 139 10.55 6.14 -2.51
CA GLN A 139 11.32 7.27 -1.98
C GLN A 139 10.37 8.44 -1.71
N GLY A 140 10.16 8.78 -0.42
CA GLY A 140 9.45 9.97 0.00
C GLY A 140 10.15 11.22 -0.50
N ARG A 141 9.43 12.12 -1.16
CA ARG A 141 9.94 13.44 -1.55
C ARG A 141 10.23 14.26 -0.30
N THR A 142 11.43 14.75 -0.18
CA THR A 142 11.86 15.66 0.91
C THR A 142 11.55 17.14 0.65
N ALA A 143 11.05 17.53 -0.52
CA ALA A 143 10.65 18.92 -0.80
C ALA A 143 9.62 19.04 -1.92
N ARG A 144 8.64 19.93 -1.73
CA ARG A 144 7.64 20.36 -2.72
C ARG A 144 8.24 21.50 -3.55
N ARG A 145 8.48 21.29 -4.86
CA ARG A 145 8.82 22.37 -5.77
C ARG A 145 7.56 23.12 -6.19
N PRO A 146 7.56 24.47 -6.19
CA PRO A 146 6.48 25.24 -6.79
C PRO A 146 6.41 24.94 -8.29
N GLN A 147 5.22 24.61 -8.80
CA GLN A 147 4.96 24.52 -10.25
C GLN A 147 4.74 25.94 -10.78
N GLY A 148 5.78 26.54 -11.36
CA GLY A 148 5.63 27.66 -12.25
C GLY A 148 5.42 27.13 -13.67
N GLY A 149 4.21 27.13 -14.14
CA GLY A 149 3.86 26.79 -15.52
C GLY A 149 2.95 27.86 -16.10
N GLN A 150 3.44 28.62 -17.09
CA GLN A 150 2.55 29.45 -17.91
C GLN A 150 1.64 28.53 -18.70
N GLY A 151 0.36 28.53 -18.36
CA GLY A 151 -0.66 27.74 -19.03
C GLY A 151 -0.85 28.20 -20.48
N ARG A 152 -0.47 27.38 -21.43
CA ARG A 152 -1.02 27.48 -22.78
C ARG A 152 -2.50 27.11 -22.65
N LYS A 153 -3.39 28.04 -23.07
CA LYS A 153 -4.83 27.77 -23.18
C LYS A 153 -5.04 26.62 -24.17
N PRO A 154 -5.68 25.52 -23.79
CA PRO A 154 -6.01 24.47 -24.73
C PRO A 154 -6.93 25.01 -25.82
N ARG A 155 -6.63 24.70 -27.10
CA ARG A 155 -7.47 25.06 -28.24
C ARG A 155 -8.41 23.91 -28.56
N PHE A 156 -9.40 23.70 -27.71
CA PHE A 156 -10.50 22.81 -28.05
C PHE A 156 -11.39 23.48 -29.10
N ARG A 157 -11.67 22.77 -30.17
CA ARG A 157 -12.60 23.20 -31.21
C ARG A 157 -14.04 22.88 -30.87
N GLU A 158 -14.26 21.96 -29.93
CA GLU A 158 -15.56 21.43 -29.55
C GLU A 158 -15.85 21.73 -28.07
N PRO A 159 -17.14 21.96 -27.71
CA PRO A 159 -17.52 22.20 -26.33
C PRO A 159 -17.21 20.96 -25.45
N MET A 160 -16.58 21.18 -24.31
CA MET A 160 -16.27 20.17 -23.29
C MET A 160 -17.43 20.09 -22.29
N VAL A 161 -17.77 18.86 -21.88
CA VAL A 161 -18.65 18.62 -20.73
C VAL A 161 -17.77 18.61 -19.48
N MET A 162 -18.06 19.52 -18.57
CA MET A 162 -17.23 19.67 -17.36
C MET A 162 -17.59 18.65 -16.30
N ILE A 163 -16.64 18.37 -15.41
CA ILE A 163 -16.85 17.42 -14.30
C ILE A 163 -17.99 17.85 -13.38
N SER A 164 -18.31 19.15 -13.31
CA SER A 164 -19.44 19.69 -12.57
C SER A 164 -20.81 19.27 -13.13
N GLU A 165 -20.85 18.88 -14.40
CA GLU A 165 -22.06 18.39 -15.09
C GLU A 165 -22.21 16.85 -14.97
N ARG A 166 -21.25 16.20 -14.34
CA ARG A 166 -21.22 14.75 -14.13
C ARG A 166 -22.29 14.33 -13.13
N PRO A 167 -23.09 13.28 -13.41
CA PRO A 167 -24.07 12.74 -12.48
C PRO A 167 -23.47 12.42 -11.10
N PRO A 168 -24.17 12.74 -9.99
CA PRO A 168 -23.66 12.52 -8.62
C PRO A 168 -23.30 11.06 -8.30
N GLU A 169 -24.01 10.10 -8.89
CA GLU A 169 -23.76 8.67 -8.73
C GLU A 169 -22.35 8.24 -9.17
N ILE A 170 -21.71 9.04 -10.02
CA ILE A 170 -20.32 8.78 -10.44
C ILE A 170 -19.31 9.21 -9.37
N GLU A 171 -19.70 10.07 -8.42
CA GLU A 171 -18.77 10.61 -7.43
C GLU A 171 -18.45 9.63 -6.30
N ASP A 172 -19.41 8.87 -5.83
CA ASP A 172 -19.27 7.98 -4.67
C ASP A 172 -18.43 6.72 -4.93
N ARG A 173 -18.06 6.47 -6.21
CA ARG A 173 -17.26 5.32 -6.65
C ARG A 173 -17.91 3.96 -6.34
N ALA A 174 -19.21 3.93 -6.17
CA ALA A 174 -19.96 2.70 -5.92
C ALA A 174 -20.26 1.94 -7.22
N VAL A 175 -20.49 2.70 -8.30
CA VAL A 175 -20.82 2.15 -9.62
C VAL A 175 -19.54 1.94 -10.44
N PRO A 176 -19.26 0.72 -10.91
CA PRO A 176 -18.12 0.46 -11.80
C PRO A 176 -18.34 1.02 -13.22
N GLY A 177 -17.25 1.12 -13.97
CA GLY A 177 -17.27 1.59 -15.36
C GLY A 177 -16.94 3.06 -15.55
N HIS A 178 -16.52 3.73 -14.49
CA HIS A 178 -16.07 5.13 -14.54
C HIS A 178 -14.54 5.19 -14.47
N TRP A 179 -13.94 5.65 -15.54
CA TRP A 179 -12.49 5.68 -15.73
C TRP A 179 -11.90 7.07 -15.52
N GLU A 180 -10.73 7.14 -14.94
CA GLU A 180 -9.88 8.34 -14.91
C GLU A 180 -8.68 8.10 -15.84
N GLY A 181 -8.41 9.04 -16.73
CA GLY A 181 -7.29 8.95 -17.67
C GLY A 181 -6.30 10.09 -17.52
N ASP A 182 -5.03 9.83 -17.90
CA ASP A 182 -3.93 10.81 -17.88
C ASP A 182 -2.76 10.33 -18.73
N LEU A 183 -1.79 11.20 -18.97
CA LEU A 183 -0.52 10.85 -19.58
C LEU A 183 0.63 11.00 -18.59
N ILE A 184 1.49 9.99 -18.50
CA ILE A 184 2.83 10.19 -17.95
C ILE A 184 3.78 10.53 -19.08
N THR A 185 4.42 11.69 -19.02
CA THR A 185 5.33 12.15 -20.06
C THR A 185 6.79 11.84 -19.75
N GLY A 186 7.53 11.52 -20.77
CA GLY A 186 8.95 11.25 -20.75
C GLY A 186 9.82 12.51 -20.85
N SER A 187 11.07 12.31 -21.25
CA SER A 187 12.05 13.39 -21.39
C SER A 187 11.56 14.44 -22.39
N ARG A 188 11.60 15.71 -21.97
CA ARG A 188 11.24 16.86 -22.81
C ARG A 188 9.85 16.77 -23.47
N ASN A 189 8.95 15.98 -22.89
CA ASN A 189 7.60 15.74 -23.41
C ASN A 189 7.59 15.15 -24.85
N LYS A 190 8.59 14.34 -25.19
CA LYS A 190 8.72 13.74 -26.53
C LYS A 190 7.98 12.41 -26.65
N SER A 191 7.88 11.68 -25.56
CA SER A 191 7.18 10.40 -25.48
C SER A 191 6.22 10.39 -24.29
N ALA A 192 5.21 9.55 -24.36
CA ALA A 192 4.23 9.40 -23.28
C ALA A 192 3.72 7.96 -23.19
N ILE A 193 3.19 7.61 -22.04
CA ILE A 193 2.37 6.42 -21.79
C ILE A 193 1.04 6.92 -21.24
N GLY A 194 -0.06 6.49 -21.85
CA GLY A 194 -1.39 6.78 -21.32
C GLY A 194 -1.76 5.85 -20.17
N THR A 195 -2.58 6.34 -19.28
CA THR A 195 -3.10 5.57 -18.13
C THR A 195 -4.60 5.68 -18.09
N LEU A 196 -5.29 4.55 -17.98
CA LEU A 196 -6.71 4.47 -17.69
C LEU A 196 -6.86 3.72 -16.36
N VAL A 197 -7.55 4.32 -15.41
CA VAL A 197 -7.76 3.71 -14.09
C VAL A 197 -9.25 3.70 -13.78
N GLU A 198 -9.81 2.52 -13.57
CA GLU A 198 -11.19 2.37 -13.14
C GLU A 198 -11.33 2.82 -11.67
N ARG A 199 -12.36 3.66 -11.40
CA ARG A 199 -12.46 4.41 -10.14
C ARG A 199 -12.83 3.56 -8.93
N THR A 200 -13.66 2.53 -9.13
CA THR A 200 -14.16 1.65 -8.08
C THR A 200 -13.12 0.60 -7.69
N THR A 201 -12.60 -0.10 -8.70
CA THR A 201 -11.69 -1.25 -8.53
C THR A 201 -10.23 -0.88 -8.49
N ARG A 202 -9.87 0.32 -8.97
CA ARG A 202 -8.47 0.75 -9.18
C ARG A 202 -7.76 -0.06 -10.29
N PHE A 203 -8.51 -0.79 -11.09
CA PHE A 203 -7.97 -1.53 -12.21
C PHE A 203 -7.32 -0.58 -13.20
N THR A 204 -6.11 -0.90 -13.60
CA THR A 204 -5.25 0.00 -14.39
C THR A 204 -4.94 -0.62 -15.73
N ILE A 205 -5.09 0.17 -16.80
CA ILE A 205 -4.68 -0.15 -18.15
C ILE A 205 -3.63 0.88 -18.57
N LEU A 206 -2.58 0.42 -19.24
CA LEU A 206 -1.58 1.29 -19.85
C LEU A 206 -1.78 1.35 -21.36
N LEU A 207 -1.63 2.53 -21.92
CA LEU A 207 -1.77 2.81 -23.34
C LEU A 207 -0.38 3.00 -23.94
N HIS A 208 -0.02 2.16 -24.89
CA HIS A 208 1.20 2.29 -25.66
C HIS A 208 1.02 3.36 -26.75
N LEU A 209 1.85 4.40 -26.74
CA LEU A 209 1.79 5.54 -27.66
C LEU A 209 3.11 5.68 -28.42
N PRO A 210 3.43 4.74 -29.33
CA PRO A 210 4.72 4.72 -30.04
C PRO A 210 4.90 5.88 -30.98
N ASP A 211 3.81 6.30 -31.65
CA ASP A 211 3.84 7.31 -32.73
C ASP A 211 3.61 8.74 -32.22
N GLY A 212 3.61 8.94 -30.90
CA GLY A 212 3.37 10.24 -30.27
C GLY A 212 2.07 10.29 -29.46
N HIS A 213 1.81 11.46 -28.89
CA HIS A 213 0.69 11.66 -27.98
C HIS A 213 -0.18 12.87 -28.39
N ASP A 214 -0.31 13.11 -29.71
CA ASP A 214 -1.31 14.03 -30.23
C ASP A 214 -2.73 13.45 -30.09
N ALA A 215 -3.73 14.34 -30.29
CA ALA A 215 -5.13 13.97 -30.05
C ALA A 215 -5.64 12.82 -30.93
N GLU A 216 -5.12 12.66 -32.13
CA GLU A 216 -5.56 11.62 -33.06
C GLU A 216 -5.04 10.23 -32.62
N HIS A 217 -3.76 10.15 -32.26
CA HIS A 217 -3.15 8.93 -31.78
C HIS A 217 -3.74 8.49 -30.43
N VAL A 218 -3.84 9.40 -29.46
CA VAL A 218 -4.41 9.11 -28.14
C VAL A 218 -5.85 8.62 -28.26
N GLN A 219 -6.67 9.31 -29.05
CA GLN A 219 -8.06 8.90 -29.30
C GLN A 219 -8.16 7.49 -29.86
N ARG A 220 -7.42 7.20 -30.94
CA ARG A 220 -7.42 5.89 -31.59
C ARG A 220 -7.06 4.78 -30.60
N ILE A 221 -5.95 4.95 -29.86
CA ILE A 221 -5.48 3.95 -28.92
C ILE A 221 -6.47 3.75 -27.75
N ILE A 222 -7.12 4.80 -27.25
CA ILE A 222 -8.18 4.67 -26.23
C ILE A 222 -9.33 3.82 -26.79
N ILE A 223 -9.82 4.14 -27.99
CA ILE A 223 -10.93 3.41 -28.61
C ILE A 223 -10.58 1.93 -28.80
N ASP A 224 -9.42 1.65 -29.37
CA ASP A 224 -8.97 0.29 -29.67
C ASP A 224 -8.80 -0.53 -28.39
N LYS A 225 -8.13 0.05 -27.37
CA LYS A 225 -7.89 -0.65 -26.09
C LYS A 225 -9.20 -0.87 -25.33
N MET A 226 -10.10 0.10 -25.29
CA MET A 226 -11.40 -0.04 -24.64
C MET A 226 -12.32 -1.00 -25.40
N ALA A 227 -12.27 -1.05 -26.73
CA ALA A 227 -13.03 -2.02 -27.51
C ALA A 227 -12.56 -3.45 -27.33
N SER A 228 -11.28 -3.69 -27.04
CA SER A 228 -10.70 -5.01 -26.77
C SER A 228 -11.13 -5.60 -25.41
N LEU A 229 -11.83 -4.82 -24.57
CA LEU A 229 -12.27 -5.20 -23.22
C LEU A 229 -13.81 -5.27 -23.14
N PRO A 230 -14.47 -6.19 -23.84
CA PRO A 230 -15.94 -6.18 -23.99
C PRO A 230 -16.69 -6.41 -22.68
N GLU A 231 -16.08 -7.11 -21.72
CA GLU A 231 -16.71 -7.45 -20.46
C GLU A 231 -16.61 -6.34 -19.40
N LEU A 232 -15.73 -5.35 -19.59
CA LEU A 232 -15.57 -4.28 -18.62
C LEU A 232 -16.59 -3.15 -18.87
N PRO A 233 -17.26 -2.66 -17.82
CA PRO A 233 -18.18 -1.52 -17.95
C PRO A 233 -17.42 -0.25 -18.41
N ARG A 234 -18.02 0.49 -19.34
CA ARG A 234 -17.43 1.68 -20.01
C ARG A 234 -18.41 2.85 -20.00
N ASN A 235 -18.79 3.32 -18.80
CA ASN A 235 -19.83 4.34 -18.66
C ASN A 235 -19.29 5.75 -18.87
N SER A 236 -18.10 6.07 -18.34
CA SER A 236 -17.50 7.38 -18.54
C SER A 236 -15.98 7.39 -18.43
N LEU A 237 -15.37 8.39 -19.07
CA LEU A 237 -13.95 8.72 -18.97
C LEU A 237 -13.81 10.15 -18.45
N THR A 238 -13.03 10.35 -17.39
CA THR A 238 -12.65 11.67 -16.88
C THR A 238 -11.20 11.95 -17.22
N TRP A 239 -10.94 13.09 -17.88
CA TRP A 239 -9.60 13.51 -18.29
C TRP A 239 -9.32 14.96 -17.89
N ASP A 240 -8.07 15.41 -17.99
CA ASP A 240 -7.80 16.85 -17.87
C ASP A 240 -8.08 17.59 -19.18
N GLN A 241 -7.86 18.92 -19.16
CA GLN A 241 -8.05 19.76 -20.35
C GLN A 241 -6.80 19.74 -21.24
N GLY A 242 -6.08 18.63 -21.32
CA GLY A 242 -4.91 18.48 -22.17
C GLY A 242 -5.28 18.44 -23.67
N ALA A 243 -4.43 19.01 -24.51
CA ALA A 243 -4.65 19.07 -25.95
C ALA A 243 -4.72 17.67 -26.61
N GLU A 244 -4.20 16.67 -25.95
CA GLU A 244 -4.22 15.26 -26.38
C GLU A 244 -5.62 14.64 -26.40
N LEU A 245 -6.63 15.27 -25.78
CA LEU A 245 -8.01 14.83 -25.86
C LEU A 245 -8.93 15.79 -26.64
N ALA A 246 -8.38 16.61 -27.54
CA ALA A 246 -9.14 17.55 -28.31
C ALA A 246 -10.21 16.92 -29.24
N LEU A 247 -10.11 15.61 -29.52
CA LEU A 247 -11.07 14.85 -30.34
C LEU A 247 -12.01 13.96 -29.50
N HIS A 248 -12.29 14.34 -28.26
CA HIS A 248 -13.03 13.59 -27.28
C HIS A 248 -14.42 13.07 -27.71
N LYS A 249 -15.13 13.79 -28.60
CA LYS A 249 -16.45 13.36 -29.10
C LYS A 249 -16.41 12.04 -29.86
N ARG A 250 -15.29 11.74 -30.54
CA ARG A 250 -15.14 10.47 -31.25
C ARG A 250 -14.95 9.31 -30.27
N ILE A 251 -14.31 9.58 -29.10
CA ILE A 251 -14.21 8.60 -28.01
C ILE A 251 -15.60 8.29 -27.45
N GLY A 252 -16.41 9.33 -27.19
CA GLY A 252 -17.77 9.16 -26.69
C GLY A 252 -18.69 8.40 -27.66
N ALA A 253 -18.51 8.56 -28.97
CA ALA A 253 -19.36 7.93 -29.99
C ALA A 253 -19.03 6.44 -30.22
N SER A 254 -17.77 6.04 -30.14
CA SER A 254 -17.35 4.68 -30.51
C SER A 254 -17.49 3.65 -29.38
N PRO A 255 -17.02 3.90 -28.14
CA PRO A 255 -17.25 3.01 -27.02
C PRO A 255 -18.56 3.28 -26.24
N ASP A 256 -19.41 4.19 -26.69
CA ASP A 256 -20.62 4.66 -25.98
C ASP A 256 -20.31 5.12 -24.55
N MET A 257 -19.26 5.94 -24.40
CA MET A 257 -18.70 6.34 -23.12
C MET A 257 -18.72 7.87 -22.98
N ALA A 258 -19.38 8.39 -21.95
CA ALA A 258 -19.41 9.83 -21.67
C ALA A 258 -18.01 10.35 -21.27
N VAL A 259 -17.57 11.48 -21.87
CA VAL A 259 -16.28 12.08 -21.56
C VAL A 259 -16.46 13.38 -20.78
N TYR A 260 -15.84 13.46 -19.62
CA TYR A 260 -15.87 14.62 -18.73
C TYR A 260 -14.48 15.22 -18.55
N PHE A 261 -14.43 16.54 -18.43
CA PHE A 261 -13.18 17.28 -18.23
C PHE A 261 -13.09 17.85 -16.82
N CYS A 262 -11.92 17.69 -16.20
CA CYS A 262 -11.64 18.31 -14.91
C CYS A 262 -11.55 19.82 -15.01
N ASP A 263 -11.87 20.52 -13.92
CA ASP A 263 -11.64 21.95 -13.82
C ASP A 263 -10.14 22.27 -13.91
N PRO A 264 -9.79 23.43 -14.46
CA PRO A 264 -8.40 23.87 -14.52
C PRO A 264 -7.77 23.89 -13.13
N HIS A 265 -6.55 23.39 -13.01
CA HIS A 265 -5.77 23.38 -11.75
C HIS A 265 -6.39 22.55 -10.62
N SER A 266 -7.28 21.59 -10.92
CA SER A 266 -7.98 20.75 -9.93
C SER A 266 -7.51 19.29 -9.93
N PRO A 267 -6.23 18.98 -9.60
CA PRO A 267 -5.68 17.62 -9.65
C PRO A 267 -6.39 16.65 -8.69
N TRP A 268 -7.00 17.16 -7.62
CA TRP A 268 -7.76 16.33 -6.65
C TRP A 268 -8.99 15.65 -7.28
N GLN A 269 -9.49 16.15 -8.38
CA GLN A 269 -10.62 15.56 -9.11
C GLN A 269 -10.24 14.23 -9.80
N ARG A 270 -8.93 13.96 -9.95
CA ARG A 270 -8.35 12.71 -10.49
C ARG A 270 -7.38 12.04 -9.52
N GLY A 271 -7.73 12.04 -8.24
CA GLY A 271 -6.86 11.51 -7.18
C GLY A 271 -6.48 10.04 -7.35
N THR A 272 -7.31 9.24 -8.05
CA THR A 272 -7.01 7.84 -8.37
C THR A 272 -5.85 7.75 -9.33
N ASN A 273 -5.89 8.52 -10.40
CA ASN A 273 -4.89 8.52 -11.44
C ASN A 273 -3.56 9.12 -10.95
N GLU A 274 -3.61 10.23 -10.20
CA GLU A 274 -2.40 10.82 -9.62
C GLU A 274 -1.64 9.81 -8.73
N ASN A 275 -2.36 9.03 -7.92
CA ASN A 275 -1.74 7.98 -7.10
C ASN A 275 -1.12 6.88 -7.97
N THR A 276 -1.81 6.43 -9.01
CA THR A 276 -1.33 5.40 -9.95
C THR A 276 -0.11 5.89 -10.71
N ASN A 277 -0.13 7.12 -11.22
CA ASN A 277 1.03 7.74 -11.87
C ASN A 277 2.25 7.82 -10.93
N GLY A 278 1.99 8.06 -9.63
CA GLY A 278 3.05 8.01 -8.61
C GLY A 278 3.67 6.61 -8.44
N LEU A 279 2.91 5.53 -8.63
CA LEU A 279 3.41 4.15 -8.60
C LEU A 279 4.16 3.81 -9.90
N LEU A 280 3.63 4.23 -11.06
CA LEU A 280 4.25 4.02 -12.35
C LEU A 280 5.66 4.61 -12.43
N ARG A 281 5.97 5.64 -11.64
CA ARG A 281 7.33 6.21 -11.58
C ARG A 281 8.36 5.28 -10.93
N GLN A 282 7.97 4.16 -10.38
CA GLN A 282 8.90 3.09 -9.97
C GLN A 282 9.42 2.30 -11.18
N TYR A 283 8.61 2.17 -12.23
CA TYR A 283 8.92 1.48 -13.49
C TYR A 283 9.45 2.44 -14.56
N PHE A 284 8.88 3.62 -14.64
CA PHE A 284 9.15 4.66 -15.62
C PHE A 284 9.69 5.92 -14.94
N PRO A 285 10.98 6.00 -14.63
CA PRO A 285 11.58 7.15 -13.95
C PRO A 285 11.37 8.45 -14.75
N LYS A 286 11.26 9.58 -14.02
CA LYS A 286 11.14 10.89 -14.68
C LYS A 286 12.38 11.21 -15.50
N GLY A 287 12.15 11.78 -16.69
CA GLY A 287 13.24 12.20 -17.57
C GLY A 287 13.79 11.09 -18.45
N THR A 288 13.24 9.88 -18.42
CA THR A 288 13.56 8.81 -19.36
C THR A 288 12.75 8.94 -20.64
N ASP A 289 13.24 8.35 -21.72
CA ASP A 289 12.47 8.17 -22.94
C ASP A 289 11.48 7.01 -22.74
N LEU A 290 10.20 7.24 -22.93
CA LEU A 290 9.16 6.24 -22.73
C LEU A 290 8.83 5.46 -24.00
N SER A 291 9.31 5.91 -25.18
CA SER A 291 9.08 5.21 -26.46
C SER A 291 9.87 3.90 -26.58
N VAL A 292 10.88 3.72 -25.73
CA VAL A 292 11.71 2.49 -25.74
C VAL A 292 11.00 1.28 -25.13
N TYR A 293 9.89 1.47 -24.43
CA TYR A 293 9.14 0.40 -23.78
C TYR A 293 8.09 -0.17 -24.73
N PRO A 294 8.16 -1.44 -25.11
CA PRO A 294 7.18 -2.08 -25.96
C PRO A 294 5.84 -2.34 -25.22
N GLU A 295 4.80 -2.63 -25.98
CA GLU A 295 3.44 -2.80 -25.42
C GLU A 295 3.35 -3.96 -24.42
N ASP A 296 4.00 -5.08 -24.70
CA ASP A 296 4.03 -6.26 -23.81
C ASP A 296 4.66 -5.92 -22.44
N TYR A 297 5.68 -5.06 -22.43
CA TYR A 297 6.24 -4.58 -21.16
C TYR A 297 5.26 -3.69 -20.38
N LEU A 298 4.52 -2.82 -21.09
CA LEU A 298 3.49 -2.01 -20.44
C LEU A 298 2.37 -2.87 -19.86
N ASP A 299 1.92 -3.88 -20.61
CA ASP A 299 0.90 -4.82 -20.14
C ASP A 299 1.39 -5.60 -18.91
N ALA A 300 2.63 -6.07 -18.88
CA ALA A 300 3.22 -6.72 -17.69
C ALA A 300 3.28 -5.78 -16.46
N VAL A 301 3.61 -4.50 -16.67
CA VAL A 301 3.58 -3.50 -15.58
C VAL A 301 2.15 -3.25 -15.11
N ALA A 302 1.17 -3.20 -16.01
CA ALA A 302 -0.25 -3.05 -15.66
C ALA A 302 -0.74 -4.25 -14.83
N GLU A 303 -0.38 -5.46 -15.22
CA GLU A 303 -0.67 -6.68 -14.46
C GLU A 303 -0.07 -6.64 -13.05
N GLU A 304 1.20 -6.24 -12.92
CA GLU A 304 1.86 -6.10 -11.61
C GLU A 304 1.15 -5.06 -10.73
N LEU A 305 0.71 -3.93 -11.30
CA LEU A 305 -0.06 -2.92 -10.58
C LEU A 305 -1.47 -3.41 -10.20
N ASN A 306 -2.09 -4.24 -11.02
CA ASN A 306 -3.40 -4.84 -10.78
C ASN A 306 -3.32 -6.01 -9.77
N ASP A 307 -2.16 -6.65 -9.64
CA ASP A 307 -1.87 -7.64 -8.58
C ASP A 307 -1.43 -6.98 -7.26
N ARG A 308 -1.22 -5.68 -7.21
CA ARG A 308 -0.76 -4.98 -6.02
C ARG A 308 -1.90 -4.64 -5.06
N PRO A 309 -1.90 -5.11 -3.79
CA PRO A 309 -2.96 -4.83 -2.83
C PRO A 309 -3.19 -3.33 -2.61
N ARG A 310 -4.45 -2.90 -2.50
CA ARG A 310 -4.82 -1.50 -2.32
C ARG A 310 -5.49 -1.29 -0.97
N LYS A 311 -4.96 -0.37 -0.17
CA LYS A 311 -5.56 -0.02 1.14
C LYS A 311 -7.02 0.42 1.01
N THR A 312 -7.34 1.17 -0.05
CA THR A 312 -8.71 1.63 -0.34
C THR A 312 -9.68 0.51 -0.71
N LEU A 313 -9.17 -0.68 -1.04
CA LEU A 313 -9.94 -1.89 -1.32
C LEU A 313 -9.85 -2.90 -0.16
N GLY A 314 -9.51 -2.46 1.06
CA GLY A 314 -9.30 -3.37 2.18
C GLY A 314 -8.14 -4.35 1.97
N PHE A 315 -7.13 -3.95 1.18
CA PHE A 315 -5.98 -4.76 0.76
C PHE A 315 -6.31 -5.91 -0.21
N MET A 316 -7.49 -5.90 -0.82
CA MET A 316 -7.75 -6.67 -2.03
C MET A 316 -6.94 -6.10 -3.20
N LYS A 317 -6.74 -6.94 -4.21
CA LYS A 317 -6.08 -6.55 -5.46
C LYS A 317 -7.09 -5.95 -6.43
N PRO A 318 -6.72 -4.98 -7.27
CA PRO A 318 -7.57 -4.51 -8.37
C PRO A 318 -8.08 -5.64 -9.28
N SER A 319 -7.23 -6.63 -9.60
CA SER A 319 -7.59 -7.80 -10.38
C SER A 319 -8.67 -8.67 -9.72
N GLU A 320 -8.62 -8.86 -8.41
CA GLU A 320 -9.67 -9.58 -7.67
C GLU A 320 -10.97 -8.77 -7.67
N LYS A 321 -10.87 -7.47 -7.42
CA LYS A 321 -12.04 -6.61 -7.31
C LYS A 321 -12.80 -6.44 -8.64
N ILE A 322 -12.10 -6.42 -9.78
CA ILE A 322 -12.75 -6.34 -11.08
C ILE A 322 -13.50 -7.65 -11.41
N ILE A 323 -12.92 -8.81 -11.05
CA ILE A 323 -13.58 -10.12 -11.22
C ILE A 323 -14.84 -10.21 -10.39
N GLU A 324 -14.79 -9.83 -9.10
CA GLU A 324 -16.00 -9.80 -8.24
C GLU A 324 -17.14 -8.98 -8.87
N LEU A 325 -16.81 -7.88 -9.54
CA LEU A 325 -17.82 -7.03 -10.18
C LEU A 325 -18.38 -7.66 -11.45
N LEU A 326 -17.55 -8.35 -12.22
CA LEU A 326 -18.00 -9.07 -13.43
C LEU A 326 -18.87 -10.27 -13.06
N ASP A 327 -18.55 -10.98 -11.98
CA ASP A 327 -19.33 -12.12 -11.49
C ASP A 327 -20.67 -11.69 -10.88
N ALA A 328 -20.80 -10.43 -10.46
CA ALA A 328 -22.00 -9.87 -9.84
C ALA A 328 -22.96 -9.18 -10.85
N ALA A 329 -22.52 -8.96 -12.08
CA ALA A 329 -23.27 -8.27 -13.14
C ALA A 329 -24.03 -9.24 -14.03
#